data_7d415209f6c79e54e4bdbd19bed00efa
#
_entry.id   7d415209f6c79e54e4bdbd19bed00efa
#
_cell.length_a   1.000
_cell.length_b   1.000
_cell.length_c   1.000
_cell.angle_alpha   90.00
_cell.angle_beta   90.00
_cell.angle_gamma   90.00
#
_symmetry.space_group_name_H-M   'P 1'
#
loop_
_entity.id
_entity.type
_entity.pdbx_description
1 polymer ?
#
loop_
_entity_poly.entity_id
_entity_poly.type
_entity_poly.pdbx_seq_one_letter_code
_entity_poly.pdbx_strand_id
1 'polypeptide(L)'
;MIEYYIFKHKGGQEQYTDIVVPVANPELSMAIGATSRLGDKSIPARKMLSDIMSSELGSKDIPDLSADIDEHLPDNAEYMVFRITDEKIDSMRRGGVYGKIVKNGELKVLPNGRLGLEDEDRIICATEEFFSFLSDEEILADSLFAESCQEWMNYMVKRISDINWLSGKELSAVTLIVRSSE
;
A
#
# COMPACT_ATOMS: atom_id res chain seq x y z
N MET A 1 11.60 8.95 -11.83
CA MET A 1 10.43 9.59 -11.14
C MET A 1 9.44 8.50 -10.74
N ILE A 2 8.74 8.66 -9.59
CA ILE A 2 7.68 7.73 -9.17
C ILE A 2 6.33 8.41 -9.34
N GLU A 3 5.49 7.82 -10.19
CA GLU A 3 4.08 8.14 -10.29
C GLU A 3 3.32 7.32 -9.25
N TYR A 4 2.31 7.88 -8.57
CA TYR A 4 1.46 7.13 -7.66
C TYR A 4 0.02 7.63 -7.62
N TYR A 5 -0.90 6.74 -7.21
CA TYR A 5 -2.30 7.08 -6.97
C TYR A 5 -2.83 6.33 -5.74
N ILE A 6 -3.55 7.05 -4.87
CA ILE A 6 -4.10 6.51 -3.62
C ILE A 6 -5.62 6.34 -3.79
N PHE A 7 -6.11 5.16 -3.44
CA PHE A 7 -7.52 4.84 -3.36
C PHE A 7 -7.91 4.48 -1.93
N LYS A 8 -8.97 5.12 -1.43
CA LYS A 8 -9.60 4.81 -0.14
C LYS A 8 -11.11 4.73 -0.32
N HIS A 9 -11.69 3.62 0.11
CA HIS A 9 -13.14 3.47 0.24
C HIS A 9 -13.48 3.18 1.69
N LYS A 10 -14.28 4.05 2.30
CA LYS A 10 -14.56 4.04 3.74
C LYS A 10 -15.56 2.94 4.15
N GLY A 11 -16.33 2.39 3.22
CA GLY A 11 -17.44 1.50 3.57
C GLY A 11 -18.54 2.24 4.33
N GLY A 12 -19.42 1.49 4.96
CA GLY A 12 -20.55 2.03 5.74
C GLY A 12 -20.23 2.34 7.20
N GLN A 13 -18.98 2.23 7.66
CA GLN A 13 -18.60 2.29 9.07
C GLN A 13 -17.40 3.20 9.34
N GLU A 14 -16.86 3.14 10.58
CA GLU A 14 -15.65 3.84 10.97
C GLU A 14 -14.45 3.40 10.12
N GLN A 15 -13.54 4.33 9.86
CA GLN A 15 -12.35 4.05 9.07
C GLN A 15 -11.26 3.43 9.97
N TYR A 16 -10.84 2.22 9.63
CA TYR A 16 -9.81 1.46 10.34
C TYR A 16 -8.47 1.42 9.59
N THR A 17 -8.45 1.85 8.34
CA THR A 17 -7.24 1.89 7.50
C THR A 17 -6.81 3.33 7.31
N ASP A 18 -5.50 3.57 7.33
CA ASP A 18 -4.92 4.86 6.99
C ASP A 18 -3.73 4.71 6.03
N ILE A 19 -3.54 5.72 5.18
CA ILE A 19 -2.40 5.82 4.28
C ILE A 19 -1.70 7.14 4.58
N VAL A 20 -0.44 7.06 4.98
CA VAL A 20 0.36 8.21 5.37
C VAL A 20 1.47 8.44 4.35
N VAL A 21 1.53 9.66 3.83
CA VAL A 21 2.59 10.13 2.93
C VAL A 21 3.21 11.38 3.54
N PRO A 22 4.45 11.33 4.04
CA PRO A 22 5.13 12.51 4.59
C PRO A 22 5.41 13.56 3.51
N VAL A 23 5.16 14.82 3.84
CA VAL A 23 5.25 15.96 2.89
C VAL A 23 6.67 16.40 2.58
N ALA A 24 7.68 15.99 3.37
CA ALA A 24 9.03 16.60 3.36
C ALA A 24 10.15 15.61 3.02
N ASN A 25 9.91 14.58 2.22
CA ASN A 25 10.93 13.61 1.88
C ASN A 25 11.27 13.66 0.39
N PRO A 26 12.56 13.78 -0.02
CA PRO A 26 12.97 13.74 -1.42
C PRO A 26 12.71 12.36 -2.08
N GLU A 27 12.67 11.29 -1.26
CA GLU A 27 12.24 9.96 -1.69
C GLU A 27 10.77 9.75 -1.32
N LEU A 28 9.99 9.10 -2.17
CA LEU A 28 8.62 8.77 -1.83
C LEU A 28 8.60 7.71 -0.72
N SER A 29 8.22 8.12 0.48
CA SER A 29 7.98 7.22 1.60
C SER A 29 6.49 7.12 1.88
N MET A 30 6.01 5.93 2.14
CA MET A 30 4.59 5.68 2.31
C MET A 30 4.34 4.58 3.32
N ALA A 31 3.20 4.66 4.00
CA ALA A 31 2.79 3.62 4.92
C ALA A 31 1.28 3.38 4.81
N ILE A 32 0.89 2.13 4.90
CA ILE A 32 -0.50 1.68 4.92
C ILE A 32 -0.69 0.87 6.20
N GLY A 33 -1.65 1.24 7.01
CA GLY A 33 -2.00 0.52 8.22
C GLY A 33 -3.45 0.10 8.26
N ALA A 34 -3.72 -1.10 8.74
CA ALA A 34 -5.05 -1.62 8.96
C ALA A 34 -5.20 -2.10 10.40
N THR A 35 -6.22 -1.58 11.08
CA THR A 35 -6.48 -1.88 12.48
C THR A 35 -7.90 -2.43 12.73
N SER A 36 -8.58 -2.84 11.67
CA SER A 36 -9.99 -3.27 11.70
C SER A 36 -10.26 -4.49 12.59
N ARG A 37 -9.23 -5.30 12.82
CA ARG A 37 -9.35 -6.52 13.66
C ARG A 37 -9.18 -6.25 15.15
N LEU A 38 -8.98 -5.00 15.57
CA LEU A 38 -8.70 -4.64 16.96
C LEU A 38 -9.95 -4.32 17.78
N GLY A 39 -11.14 -4.27 17.16
CA GLY A 39 -12.39 -3.87 17.83
C GLY A 39 -12.26 -2.46 18.45
N ASP A 40 -12.60 -2.31 19.73
CA ASP A 40 -12.55 -1.01 20.43
C ASP A 40 -11.16 -0.37 20.50
N LYS A 41 -10.09 -1.15 20.25
CA LYS A 41 -8.70 -0.66 20.22
C LYS A 41 -8.25 -0.18 18.84
N SER A 42 -9.08 -0.35 17.82
CA SER A 42 -8.71 -0.02 16.44
C SER A 42 -8.44 1.47 16.24
N ILE A 43 -9.26 2.36 16.77
CA ILE A 43 -9.08 3.81 16.65
C ILE A 43 -7.80 4.30 17.33
N PRO A 44 -7.51 3.96 18.60
CA PRO A 44 -6.24 4.32 19.23
C PRO A 44 -5.03 3.75 18.49
N ALA A 45 -5.08 2.50 18.05
CA ALA A 45 -3.98 1.87 17.32
C ALA A 45 -3.73 2.55 15.96
N ARG A 46 -4.78 2.88 15.22
CA ARG A 46 -4.68 3.63 13.96
C ARG A 46 -4.03 4.99 14.17
N LYS A 47 -4.45 5.74 15.21
CA LYS A 47 -3.86 7.03 15.52
C LYS A 47 -2.37 6.89 15.84
N MET A 48 -2.01 5.94 16.69
CA MET A 48 -0.62 5.68 17.05
C MET A 48 0.22 5.32 15.83
N LEU A 49 -0.27 4.45 14.96
CA LEU A 49 0.39 4.10 13.70
C LEU A 49 0.61 5.33 12.82
N SER A 50 -0.42 6.16 12.66
CA SER A 50 -0.34 7.40 11.89
C SER A 50 0.65 8.39 12.48
N ASP A 51 0.70 8.54 13.80
CA ASP A 51 1.61 9.44 14.50
C ASP A 51 3.07 8.97 14.34
N ILE A 52 3.37 7.69 14.53
CA ILE A 52 4.71 7.11 14.33
C ILE A 52 5.15 7.31 12.87
N MET A 53 4.31 6.92 11.93
CA MET A 53 4.62 7.03 10.50
C MET A 53 4.86 8.48 10.07
N SER A 54 4.04 9.41 10.53
CA SER A 54 4.18 10.83 10.16
C SER A 54 5.42 11.47 10.75
N SER A 55 5.85 11.08 11.96
CA SER A 55 6.99 11.66 12.64
C SER A 55 8.33 11.04 12.20
N GLU A 56 8.38 9.77 11.86
CA GLU A 56 9.62 9.00 11.73
C GLU A 56 9.89 8.45 10.32
N LEU A 57 8.87 8.36 9.47
CA LEU A 57 8.99 7.76 8.13
C LEU A 57 10.04 8.43 7.23
N GLY A 58 10.33 9.71 7.46
CA GLY A 58 11.37 10.45 6.72
C GLY A 58 12.77 10.39 7.32
N SER A 59 12.92 9.97 8.58
CA SER A 59 14.18 10.08 9.34
C SER A 59 14.86 8.75 9.65
N LYS A 60 14.10 7.66 9.73
CA LYS A 60 14.62 6.31 10.00
C LYS A 60 14.68 5.47 8.74
N ASP A 61 15.54 4.48 8.70
CA ASP A 61 15.45 3.46 7.66
C ASP A 61 14.25 2.55 7.90
N ILE A 62 13.86 1.79 6.88
CA ILE A 62 12.63 1.02 6.90
C ILE A 62 12.64 -0.13 7.93
N PRO A 63 13.74 -0.88 8.12
CA PRO A 63 13.82 -1.89 9.18
C PRO A 63 13.67 -1.30 10.59
N ASP A 64 14.34 -0.20 10.90
CA ASP A 64 14.27 0.45 12.20
C ASP A 64 12.87 1.01 12.47
N LEU A 65 12.26 1.65 11.47
CA LEU A 65 10.88 2.12 11.57
C LEU A 65 9.89 0.98 11.80
N SER A 66 10.07 -0.15 11.11
CA SER A 66 9.24 -1.34 11.31
C SER A 66 9.38 -1.90 12.73
N ALA A 67 10.59 -1.92 13.29
CA ALA A 67 10.82 -2.35 14.66
C ALA A 67 10.12 -1.45 15.68
N ASP A 68 10.17 -0.14 15.50
CA ASP A 68 9.45 0.81 16.36
C ASP A 68 7.93 0.64 16.28
N ILE A 69 7.41 0.44 15.09
CA ILE A 69 5.98 0.17 14.90
C ILE A 69 5.60 -1.12 15.65
N ASP A 70 6.39 -2.17 15.52
CA ASP A 70 6.14 -3.45 16.19
C ASP A 70 6.19 -3.34 17.70
N GLU A 71 7.03 -2.47 18.28
CA GLU A 71 7.10 -2.25 19.71
C GLU A 71 5.86 -1.53 20.27
N HIS A 72 5.24 -0.63 19.49
CA HIS A 72 4.17 0.23 19.97
C HIS A 72 2.76 -0.22 19.58
N LEU A 73 2.63 -1.01 18.51
CA LEU A 73 1.33 -1.48 18.03
C LEU A 73 0.95 -2.85 18.60
N PRO A 74 -0.35 -3.09 18.86
CA PRO A 74 -0.83 -4.43 19.19
C PRO A 74 -0.44 -5.48 18.14
N ASP A 75 -0.20 -6.71 18.58
CA ASP A 75 0.28 -7.82 17.73
C ASP A 75 -0.63 -8.12 16.53
N ASN A 76 -1.91 -7.81 16.63
CA ASN A 76 -2.90 -8.02 15.56
C ASN A 76 -3.16 -6.79 14.68
N ALA A 77 -2.44 -5.69 14.87
CA ALA A 77 -2.42 -4.59 13.90
C ALA A 77 -1.61 -5.00 12.66
N GLU A 78 -2.09 -4.62 11.49
CA GLU A 78 -1.49 -4.95 10.20
C GLU A 78 -0.98 -3.68 9.55
N TYR A 79 0.18 -3.72 8.93
CA TYR A 79 0.76 -2.57 8.25
C TYR A 79 1.76 -2.96 7.16
N MET A 80 2.01 -2.03 6.27
CA MET A 80 3.14 -2.03 5.36
C MET A 80 3.76 -0.64 5.35
N VAL A 81 5.06 -0.56 5.47
CA VAL A 81 5.86 0.65 5.34
C VAL A 81 6.90 0.45 4.24
N PHE A 82 7.09 1.46 3.40
CA PHE A 82 8.09 1.39 2.35
C PHE A 82 8.63 2.77 1.97
N ARG A 83 9.82 2.75 1.40
CA ARG A 83 10.46 3.89 0.74
C ARG A 83 10.87 3.47 -0.66
N ILE A 84 10.52 4.28 -1.64
CA ILE A 84 10.75 3.98 -3.05
C ILE A 84 11.49 5.12 -3.75
N THR A 85 12.46 4.74 -4.56
CA THR A 85 13.11 5.59 -5.56
C THR A 85 12.92 4.97 -6.94
N ASP A 86 13.41 5.60 -8.00
CA ASP A 86 13.40 5.02 -9.34
C ASP A 86 14.37 3.84 -9.52
N GLU A 87 15.23 3.56 -8.54
CA GLU A 87 16.19 2.45 -8.58
C GLU A 87 15.81 1.28 -7.65
N LYS A 88 15.05 1.54 -6.59
CA LYS A 88 14.77 0.53 -5.56
C LYS A 88 13.53 0.83 -4.72
N ILE A 89 13.00 -0.22 -4.11
CA ILE A 89 12.07 -0.13 -3.00
C ILE A 89 12.64 -0.87 -1.78
N ASP A 90 12.62 -0.23 -0.62
CA ASP A 90 12.84 -0.84 0.68
C ASP A 90 11.48 -0.96 1.38
N SER A 91 11.07 -2.16 1.78
CA SER A 91 9.75 -2.40 2.38
C SER A 91 9.76 -3.40 3.51
N MET A 92 8.87 -3.19 4.48
CA MET A 92 8.57 -4.11 5.57
C MET A 92 7.06 -4.15 5.80
N ARG A 93 6.54 -5.33 6.18
CA ARG A 93 5.12 -5.53 6.43
C ARG A 93 4.86 -6.50 7.56
N ARG A 94 3.67 -6.36 8.16
CA ARG A 94 3.08 -7.30 9.11
C ARG A 94 1.61 -7.56 8.76
N GLY A 95 1.23 -8.83 8.69
CA GLY A 95 -0.15 -9.24 8.46
C GLY A 95 -0.64 -9.08 7.02
N GLY A 96 -1.91 -8.76 6.88
CA GLY A 96 -2.66 -8.74 5.61
C GLY A 96 -2.54 -7.45 4.79
N VAL A 97 -1.65 -6.53 5.15
CA VAL A 97 -1.29 -5.40 4.30
C VAL A 97 0.01 -5.73 3.58
N TYR A 98 -0.01 -5.80 2.26
CA TYR A 98 1.15 -6.20 1.48
C TYR A 98 1.16 -5.59 0.08
N GLY A 99 2.27 -5.75 -0.61
CA GLY A 99 2.44 -5.30 -1.99
C GLY A 99 2.60 -6.45 -2.98
N LYS A 100 2.28 -6.16 -4.24
CA LYS A 100 2.61 -6.97 -5.40
C LYS A 100 3.32 -6.11 -6.43
N ILE A 101 4.25 -6.69 -7.17
CA ILE A 101 5.00 -6.02 -8.23
C ILE A 101 4.79 -6.72 -9.55
N VAL A 102 4.53 -5.95 -10.59
CA VAL A 102 4.59 -6.39 -12.00
C VAL A 102 5.97 -6.01 -12.52
N LYS A 103 6.75 -7.02 -12.81
CA LYS A 103 8.09 -6.90 -13.36
C LYS A 103 8.29 -7.92 -14.48
N ASN A 104 8.77 -7.47 -15.64
CA ASN A 104 8.95 -8.32 -16.82
C ASN A 104 7.69 -9.11 -17.26
N GLY A 105 6.51 -8.50 -17.09
CA GLY A 105 5.22 -9.12 -17.44
C GLY A 105 4.72 -10.18 -16.46
N GLU A 106 5.33 -10.30 -15.29
CA GLU A 106 4.91 -11.22 -14.23
C GLU A 106 4.50 -10.46 -12.97
N LEU A 107 3.42 -10.90 -12.32
CA LEU A 107 2.99 -10.39 -11.02
C LEU A 107 3.54 -11.27 -9.90
N LYS A 108 4.25 -10.66 -8.96
CA LYS A 108 4.83 -11.35 -7.78
C LYS A 108 4.52 -10.58 -6.50
N VAL A 109 4.50 -11.27 -5.38
CA VAL A 109 4.43 -10.62 -4.07
C VAL A 109 5.72 -9.84 -3.81
N LEU A 110 5.58 -8.58 -3.38
CA LEU A 110 6.71 -7.75 -3.01
C LEU A 110 7.38 -8.31 -1.73
N PRO A 111 8.67 -8.64 -1.76
CA PRO A 111 9.37 -9.18 -0.59
C PRO A 111 9.57 -8.12 0.49
N ASN A 112 9.76 -8.55 1.74
CA ASN A 112 10.34 -7.67 2.76
C ASN A 112 11.82 -7.41 2.43
N GLY A 113 12.28 -6.19 2.75
CA GLY A 113 13.65 -5.76 2.47
C GLY A 113 13.76 -4.98 1.17
N ARG A 114 14.93 -5.02 0.58
CA ARG A 114 15.28 -4.24 -0.61
C ARG A 114 15.08 -5.02 -1.90
N LEU A 115 14.44 -4.36 -2.87
CA LEU A 115 14.29 -4.85 -4.24
C LEU A 115 14.71 -3.76 -5.22
N GLY A 116 15.53 -4.12 -6.22
CA GLY A 116 15.89 -3.23 -7.34
C GLY A 116 14.70 -3.05 -8.29
N LEU A 117 14.52 -1.82 -8.75
CA LEU A 117 13.47 -1.43 -9.67
C LEU A 117 14.05 -1.00 -11.02
N GLU A 118 13.26 -1.15 -12.05
CA GLU A 118 13.53 -0.73 -13.42
C GLU A 118 12.38 0.15 -13.93
N ASP A 119 12.64 0.83 -15.04
CA ASP A 119 11.60 1.61 -15.72
C ASP A 119 10.38 0.75 -16.04
N GLU A 120 9.18 1.31 -15.89
CA GLU A 120 7.89 0.64 -16.07
C GLU A 120 7.59 -0.48 -15.05
N ASP A 121 8.42 -0.74 -14.05
CA ASP A 121 8.01 -1.58 -12.93
C ASP A 121 6.78 -0.97 -12.25
N ARG A 122 5.78 -1.80 -11.96
CA ARG A 122 4.49 -1.36 -11.42
C ARG A 122 4.23 -2.07 -10.11
N ILE A 123 3.85 -1.31 -9.10
CA ILE A 123 3.62 -1.84 -7.76
C ILE A 123 2.22 -1.47 -7.30
N ILE A 124 1.53 -2.41 -6.68
CA ILE A 124 0.30 -2.18 -5.94
C ILE A 124 0.49 -2.62 -4.50
N CYS A 125 0.24 -1.71 -3.56
CA CYS A 125 0.20 -2.01 -2.13
C CYS A 125 -1.23 -1.82 -1.63
N ALA A 126 -1.78 -2.81 -0.93
CA ALA A 126 -3.17 -2.78 -0.52
C ALA A 126 -3.42 -3.64 0.73
N THR A 127 -4.60 -3.47 1.30
CA THR A 127 -5.14 -4.37 2.32
C THR A 127 -5.53 -5.72 1.70
N GLU A 128 -5.46 -6.79 2.49
CA GLU A 128 -5.92 -8.12 2.07
C GLU A 128 -7.37 -8.10 1.54
N GLU A 129 -8.21 -7.27 2.16
CA GLU A 129 -9.59 -7.10 1.74
C GLU A 129 -9.70 -6.59 0.30
N PHE A 130 -8.85 -5.63 -0.11
CA PHE A 130 -8.81 -5.17 -1.50
C PHE A 130 -8.43 -6.30 -2.46
N PHE A 131 -7.38 -7.05 -2.13
CA PHE A 131 -6.93 -8.16 -2.97
C PHE A 131 -7.90 -9.34 -3.02
N SER A 132 -8.75 -9.50 -2.01
CA SER A 132 -9.73 -10.60 -1.97
C SER A 132 -10.77 -10.56 -3.11
N PHE A 133 -10.94 -9.42 -3.74
CA PHE A 133 -11.90 -9.23 -4.85
C PHE A 133 -11.31 -9.42 -6.25
N LEU A 134 -9.99 -9.59 -6.35
CA LEU A 134 -9.29 -9.60 -7.64
C LEU A 134 -8.35 -10.81 -7.73
N SER A 135 -8.37 -11.48 -8.87
CA SER A 135 -7.33 -12.48 -9.17
C SER A 135 -6.01 -11.81 -9.59
N ASP A 136 -4.92 -12.56 -9.51
CA ASP A 136 -3.61 -12.09 -9.95
C ASP A 136 -3.59 -11.80 -11.46
N GLU A 137 -4.33 -12.59 -12.26
CA GLU A 137 -4.48 -12.40 -13.68
C GLU A 137 -5.20 -11.08 -14.02
N GLU A 138 -6.23 -10.73 -13.24
CA GLU A 138 -6.95 -9.46 -13.42
C GLU A 138 -6.07 -8.26 -13.07
N ILE A 139 -5.35 -8.32 -11.94
CA ILE A 139 -4.42 -7.27 -11.54
C ILE A 139 -3.33 -7.07 -12.59
N LEU A 140 -2.76 -8.16 -13.09
CA LEU A 140 -1.74 -8.13 -14.14
C LEU A 140 -2.29 -7.56 -15.45
N ALA A 141 -3.44 -8.06 -15.91
CA ALA A 141 -4.06 -7.59 -17.14
C ALA A 141 -4.35 -6.09 -17.08
N ASP A 142 -4.96 -5.61 -16.00
CA ASP A 142 -5.28 -4.19 -15.82
C ASP A 142 -4.01 -3.33 -15.78
N SER A 143 -2.92 -3.84 -15.19
CA SER A 143 -1.63 -3.14 -15.18
C SER A 143 -1.04 -2.96 -16.58
N LEU A 144 -1.16 -3.96 -17.43
CA LEU A 144 -0.59 -3.93 -18.80
C LEU A 144 -1.36 -2.99 -19.73
N PHE A 145 -2.66 -2.78 -19.48
CA PHE A 145 -3.49 -1.88 -20.28
C PHE A 145 -3.46 -0.43 -19.81
N ALA A 146 -3.15 -0.18 -18.54
CA ALA A 146 -3.18 1.15 -17.95
C ALA A 146 -1.97 1.98 -18.38
N GLU A 147 -2.20 3.24 -18.72
CA GLU A 147 -1.13 4.21 -19.05
C GLU A 147 -0.67 4.99 -17.81
N SER A 148 -1.47 4.99 -16.72
CA SER A 148 -1.20 5.70 -15.47
C SER A 148 -1.60 4.91 -14.24
N CYS A 149 -1.07 5.31 -13.07
CA CYS A 149 -1.48 4.75 -11.77
C CYS A 149 -2.97 4.90 -11.52
N GLN A 150 -3.54 6.05 -11.86
CA GLN A 150 -4.96 6.32 -11.70
C GLN A 150 -5.81 5.41 -12.59
N GLU A 151 -5.42 5.23 -13.83
CA GLU A 151 -6.15 4.36 -14.77
C GLU A 151 -6.10 2.90 -14.33
N TRP A 152 -4.93 2.40 -13.91
CA TRP A 152 -4.79 1.07 -13.35
C TRP A 152 -5.72 0.85 -12.14
N MET A 153 -5.71 1.80 -11.21
CA MET A 153 -6.62 1.75 -10.06
C MET A 153 -8.09 1.75 -10.49
N ASN A 154 -8.46 2.59 -11.45
CA ASN A 154 -9.84 2.68 -11.94
C ASN A 154 -10.33 1.36 -12.57
N TYR A 155 -9.49 0.65 -13.32
CA TYR A 155 -9.84 -0.66 -13.87
C TYR A 155 -10.13 -1.68 -12.75
N MET A 156 -9.25 -1.79 -11.77
CA MET A 156 -9.45 -2.67 -10.62
C MET A 156 -10.69 -2.32 -9.80
N VAL A 157 -10.87 -1.03 -9.49
CA VAL A 157 -12.05 -0.55 -8.73
C VAL A 157 -13.34 -0.82 -9.50
N LYS A 158 -13.35 -0.67 -10.82
CA LYS A 158 -14.50 -1.01 -11.64
C LYS A 158 -14.85 -2.49 -11.53
N ARG A 159 -13.87 -3.40 -11.64
CA ARG A 159 -14.10 -4.84 -11.46
C ARG A 159 -14.72 -5.13 -10.10
N ILE A 160 -14.15 -4.56 -9.05
CA ILE A 160 -14.68 -4.71 -7.69
C ILE A 160 -16.11 -4.20 -7.61
N SER A 161 -16.44 -3.04 -8.18
CA SER A 161 -17.80 -2.47 -8.14
C SER A 161 -18.82 -3.31 -8.88
N ASP A 162 -18.43 -4.01 -9.94
CA ASP A 162 -19.32 -4.87 -10.73
C ASP A 162 -19.81 -6.11 -9.93
N ILE A 163 -19.14 -6.49 -8.86
CA ILE A 163 -19.55 -7.58 -7.95
C ILE A 163 -20.29 -7.10 -6.70
N ASN A 164 -20.78 -5.87 -6.74
CA ASN A 164 -21.63 -5.25 -5.69
C ASN A 164 -21.04 -5.25 -4.28
N TRP A 165 -19.78 -4.93 -4.17
CA TRP A 165 -18.97 -4.94 -2.95
C TRP A 165 -19.09 -3.69 -2.04
N LEU A 166 -19.69 -2.61 -2.55
CA LEU A 166 -19.69 -1.28 -1.89
C LEU A 166 -20.44 -1.25 -0.56
N SER A 167 -21.21 -2.27 -0.24
CA SER A 167 -21.95 -2.36 1.02
C SER A 167 -21.04 -2.82 2.15
N GLY A 168 -20.37 -1.91 2.84
CA GLY A 168 -19.80 -2.13 4.16
C GLY A 168 -18.34 -2.58 4.22
N LYS A 169 -17.63 -2.70 3.10
CA LYS A 169 -16.20 -3.05 3.10
C LYS A 169 -15.32 -1.82 3.03
N GLU A 170 -14.34 -1.72 3.92
CA GLU A 170 -13.30 -0.70 3.84
C GLU A 170 -12.14 -1.22 2.99
N LEU A 171 -11.76 -0.45 1.98
CA LEU A 171 -10.68 -0.80 1.05
C LEU A 171 -9.67 0.33 0.96
N SER A 172 -8.39 -0.03 0.96
CA SER A 172 -7.30 0.92 0.75
C SER A 172 -6.23 0.31 -0.13
N ALA A 173 -5.80 1.06 -1.13
CA ALA A 173 -4.77 0.64 -2.05
C ALA A 173 -3.98 1.83 -2.59
N VAL A 174 -2.73 1.57 -2.99
CA VAL A 174 -1.85 2.51 -3.68
C VAL A 174 -1.27 1.81 -4.89
N THR A 175 -1.37 2.44 -6.05
CA THR A 175 -0.62 2.03 -7.25
C THR A 175 0.58 2.96 -7.45
N LEU A 176 1.70 2.39 -7.90
CA LEU A 176 2.94 3.09 -8.19
C LEU A 176 3.50 2.60 -9.53
N ILE A 177 4.05 3.51 -10.32
CA ILE A 177 4.77 3.20 -11.57
C ILE A 177 6.12 3.91 -11.53
N VAL A 178 7.17 3.16 -11.81
CA VAL A 178 8.52 3.71 -11.98
C VAL A 178 8.63 4.31 -13.38
N ARG A 179 8.98 5.59 -13.46
CA ARG A 179 9.17 6.30 -14.73
C ARG A 179 10.62 6.77 -14.84
N SER A 180 11.29 6.42 -15.90
CA SER A 180 12.59 7.01 -16.22
C SER A 180 12.48 8.53 -16.32
N SER A 181 13.45 9.23 -15.78
CA SER A 181 13.63 10.65 -16.09
C SER A 181 14.26 10.72 -17.49
N GLU A 182 13.55 11.27 -18.47
CA GLU A 182 14.16 11.64 -19.77
C GLU A 182 15.30 12.66 -19.59
#